data_8f4c2e1dd0060aab2bb6d14741a22add
#
_entry.id   8f4c2e1dd0060aab2bb6d14741a22add
#
_cell.length_a   1.000
_cell.length_b   1.000
_cell.length_c   1.000
_cell.angle_alpha   90.00
_cell.angle_beta   90.00
_cell.angle_gamma   90.00
#
_symmetry.space_group_name_H-M   'P 1'
#
loop_
_entity.id
_entity.type
_entity.pdbx_description
1 polymer ?
#
loop_
_entity_poly.entity_id
_entity_poly.type
_entity_poly.pdbx_seq_one_letter_code
_entity_poly.pdbx_strand_id
1 'polypeptide(L)'
;MKRHKITLNPDFGDALFWDEEENLVGHHNVLYLNYEEPNEIEIDLSSIAGLEKWYSKWCEYEDDFWLHHKNDEKDALAEWCMQGVELSKQIKSLLPSDFDLLFVSILTGEKYLFSNGEPLKIT
;
A
#
# COMPACT_ATOMS: atom_id res chain seq x y z
N MET A 1 -14.15 17.03 -11.94
CA MET A 1 -14.02 16.47 -10.58
C MET A 1 -12.56 16.22 -10.28
N LYS A 2 -12.08 16.68 -9.14
CA LYS A 2 -10.71 16.46 -8.73
C LYS A 2 -10.52 15.02 -8.26
N ARG A 3 -9.48 14.37 -8.77
CA ARG A 3 -9.10 13.04 -8.28
C ARG A 3 -8.12 13.17 -7.12
N HIS A 4 -8.18 12.22 -6.23
CA HIS A 4 -7.30 12.12 -5.07
C HIS A 4 -6.41 10.90 -5.20
N LYS A 5 -5.30 10.88 -4.50
CA LYS A 5 -4.36 9.76 -4.52
C LYS A 5 -3.93 9.39 -3.11
N ILE A 6 -3.99 8.09 -2.81
CA ILE A 6 -3.46 7.50 -1.58
C ILE A 6 -2.31 6.59 -1.99
N THR A 7 -1.23 6.63 -1.26
CA THR A 7 -0.06 5.79 -1.52
C THR A 7 0.02 4.69 -0.47
N LEU A 8 0.14 3.45 -0.92
CA LEU A 8 0.46 2.30 -0.08
C LEU A 8 1.97 2.10 -0.12
N ASN A 9 2.64 2.39 0.97
CA ASN A 9 4.10 2.29 1.09
C ASN A 9 4.45 1.98 2.54
N PRO A 10 4.81 0.74 2.87
CA PRO A 10 5.09 0.36 4.25
C PRO A 10 6.23 1.17 4.87
N ASP A 11 6.06 1.49 6.15
CA ASP A 11 7.09 2.09 6.97
C ASP A 11 6.95 1.55 8.40
N PHE A 12 7.92 1.80 9.25
CA PHE A 12 7.88 1.31 10.62
C PHE A 12 6.77 1.97 11.44
N GLY A 13 6.35 1.30 12.49
CA GLY A 13 5.28 1.80 13.35
C GLY A 13 3.88 1.60 12.79
N ASP A 14 3.67 0.54 12.01
CA ASP A 14 2.40 0.21 11.35
C ASP A 14 1.94 1.23 10.30
N ALA A 15 2.83 2.08 9.83
CA ALA A 15 2.52 3.07 8.81
C ALA A 15 2.41 2.39 7.44
N LEU A 16 1.27 2.55 6.78
CA LEU A 16 1.02 1.93 5.48
C LEU A 16 0.55 2.91 4.41
N PHE A 17 -0.28 3.87 4.78
CA PHE A 17 -0.96 4.72 3.80
C PHE A 17 -0.60 6.19 4.00
N TRP A 18 -0.40 6.87 2.89
CA TRP A 18 0.05 8.27 2.87
C TRP A 18 -0.82 9.06 1.90
N ASP A 19 -1.11 10.30 2.23
CA ASP A 19 -1.86 11.17 1.34
C ASP A 19 -0.91 11.88 0.36
N GLU A 20 -1.45 12.80 -0.45
CA GLU A 20 -0.69 13.52 -1.45
C GLU A 20 0.36 14.46 -0.87
N GLU A 21 0.22 14.81 0.41
CA GLU A 21 1.16 15.68 1.13
C GLU A 21 2.11 14.88 2.01
N GLU A 22 2.12 13.55 1.83
CA GLU A 22 2.96 12.63 2.59
C GLU A 22 2.62 12.56 4.07
N ASN A 23 1.37 12.82 4.43
CA ASN A 23 0.88 12.62 5.79
C ASN A 23 0.40 11.18 5.95
N LEU A 24 0.68 10.61 7.11
CA LEU A 24 0.21 9.27 7.45
C LEU A 24 -1.31 9.28 7.59
N VAL A 25 -2.00 8.44 6.81
CA VAL A 25 -3.46 8.36 6.82
C VAL A 25 -4.00 6.96 7.07
N GLY A 26 -3.14 5.98 7.29
CA GLY A 26 -3.68 4.65 7.55
C GLY A 26 -2.66 3.62 7.99
N HIS A 27 -3.20 2.57 8.58
CA HIS A 27 -2.49 1.41 9.13
C HIS A 27 -3.08 0.14 8.52
N HIS A 28 -2.62 -1.02 8.96
CA HIS A 28 -3.09 -2.29 8.38
C HIS A 28 -4.58 -2.57 8.62
N ASN A 29 -5.23 -1.89 9.55
CA ASN A 29 -6.63 -2.15 9.89
C ASN A 29 -7.58 -1.00 9.57
N VAL A 30 -7.06 0.20 9.27
CA VAL A 30 -7.91 1.36 9.02
C VAL A 30 -7.21 2.36 8.10
N LEU A 31 -8.01 3.00 7.25
CA LEU A 31 -7.56 4.05 6.34
C LEU A 31 -8.51 5.25 6.48
N TYR A 32 -7.94 6.43 6.70
CA TYR A 32 -8.70 7.67 6.82
C TYR A 32 -8.57 8.50 5.55
N LEU A 33 -9.71 8.80 4.93
CA LEU A 33 -9.74 9.62 3.73
C LEU A 33 -10.29 10.99 4.09
N ASN A 34 -9.49 12.03 3.92
CA ASN A 34 -9.92 13.39 4.12
C ASN A 34 -10.35 14.00 2.79
N TYR A 35 -11.62 14.31 2.68
CA TYR A 35 -12.11 15.25 1.68
C TYR A 35 -11.94 16.66 2.25
N GLU A 36 -12.46 17.64 1.54
CA GLU A 36 -12.54 18.98 2.10
C GLU A 36 -13.47 18.91 3.32
N GLU A 37 -13.06 19.57 4.41
CA GLU A 37 -13.86 19.56 5.64
C GLU A 37 -15.33 19.93 5.38
N PRO A 38 -16.26 19.30 6.10
CA PRO A 38 -16.06 18.45 7.28
C PRO A 38 -16.03 16.94 6.96
N ASN A 39 -15.79 16.57 5.73
CA ASN A 39 -15.99 15.19 5.26
C ASN A 39 -14.74 14.34 5.44
N GLU A 40 -14.74 13.51 6.46
CA GLU A 40 -13.74 12.48 6.65
C GLU A 40 -14.41 11.12 6.57
N ILE A 41 -13.80 10.20 5.83
CA ILE A 41 -14.29 8.84 5.69
C ILE A 41 -13.27 7.88 6.30
N GLU A 42 -13.74 6.99 7.15
CA GLU A 42 -12.93 5.92 7.70
C GLU A 42 -13.24 4.63 6.95
N ILE A 43 -12.21 4.01 6.39
CA ILE A 43 -12.33 2.73 5.69
C ILE A 43 -11.79 1.64 6.59
N ASP A 44 -12.64 0.66 6.92
CA ASP A 44 -12.26 -0.49 7.72
C ASP A 44 -11.56 -1.51 6.81
N LEU A 45 -10.30 -1.77 7.08
CA LEU A 45 -9.49 -2.70 6.29
C LEU A 45 -9.41 -4.10 6.92
N SER A 46 -10.10 -4.33 8.02
CA SER A 46 -10.03 -5.61 8.73
C SER A 46 -10.56 -6.79 7.90
N SER A 47 -11.37 -6.51 6.89
CA SER A 47 -11.87 -7.53 5.97
C SER A 47 -10.84 -7.97 4.92
N ILE A 48 -9.74 -7.24 4.79
CA ILE A 48 -8.71 -7.58 3.80
C ILE A 48 -7.75 -8.59 4.42
N ALA A 49 -7.96 -9.84 4.08
CA ALA A 49 -7.17 -10.94 4.62
C ALA A 49 -5.71 -10.82 4.18
N GLY A 50 -4.81 -10.95 5.13
CA GLY A 50 -3.38 -11.01 4.84
C GLY A 50 -2.66 -9.68 4.83
N LEU A 51 -3.35 -8.55 4.95
CA LEU A 51 -2.69 -7.24 4.91
C LEU A 51 -1.71 -7.06 6.08
N GLU A 52 -2.14 -7.40 7.30
CA GLU A 52 -1.27 -7.33 8.46
C GLU A 52 -0.04 -8.24 8.32
N LYS A 53 -0.27 -9.46 7.85
CA LYS A 53 0.80 -10.44 7.65
C LYS A 53 1.79 -9.97 6.58
N TRP A 54 1.28 -9.38 5.51
CA TRP A 54 2.09 -8.82 4.44
C TRP A 54 2.98 -7.70 4.96
N TYR A 55 2.42 -6.82 5.79
CA TYR A 55 3.18 -5.74 6.43
C TYR A 55 4.25 -6.31 7.38
N SER A 56 3.90 -7.31 8.20
CA SER A 56 4.86 -7.95 9.10
C SER A 56 6.03 -8.57 8.33
N LYS A 57 5.73 -9.13 7.16
CA LYS A 57 6.75 -9.69 6.29
C LYS A 57 7.71 -8.63 5.78
N TRP A 58 7.18 -7.45 5.45
CA TRP A 58 8.03 -6.31 5.08
C TRP A 58 8.99 -5.94 6.21
N CYS A 59 8.52 -5.92 7.45
CA CYS A 59 9.38 -5.64 8.60
C CYS A 59 10.52 -6.65 8.71
N GLU A 60 10.23 -7.93 8.51
CA GLU A 60 11.26 -8.98 8.52
C GLU A 60 12.28 -8.75 7.41
N TYR A 61 11.84 -8.43 6.20
CA TYR A 61 12.74 -8.19 5.08
C TYR A 61 13.60 -6.95 5.30
N GLU A 62 13.05 -5.90 5.89
CA GLU A 62 13.83 -4.69 6.17
C GLU A 62 14.94 -4.95 7.18
N ASP A 63 14.68 -5.73 8.22
CA ASP A 63 15.70 -6.10 9.19
C ASP A 63 16.78 -6.99 8.57
N ASP A 64 16.39 -8.00 7.83
CA ASP A 64 17.30 -8.96 7.23
C ASP A 64 17.99 -8.43 5.98
N PHE A 65 17.33 -7.55 5.25
CA PHE A 65 17.78 -7.05 3.96
C PHE A 65 19.12 -6.33 4.05
N TRP A 66 19.36 -5.61 5.14
CA TRP A 66 20.61 -4.91 5.36
C TRP A 66 21.68 -5.77 6.00
N LEU A 67 21.28 -6.85 6.67
CA LEU A 67 22.19 -7.74 7.39
C LEU A 67 22.58 -8.98 6.58
N HIS A 68 21.71 -9.41 5.67
CA HIS A 68 21.90 -10.60 4.86
C HIS A 68 21.80 -10.27 3.37
N HIS A 69 22.22 -11.16 2.53
CA HIS A 69 22.38 -10.88 1.11
C HIS A 69 21.05 -10.88 0.37
N LYS A 70 20.70 -9.73 -0.14
CA LYS A 70 19.47 -9.47 -0.89
C LYS A 70 19.27 -10.40 -2.10
N ASN A 71 20.36 -10.84 -2.71
CA ASN A 71 20.31 -11.62 -3.93
C ASN A 71 19.70 -13.01 -3.74
N ASP A 72 19.74 -13.51 -2.52
CA ASP A 72 19.22 -14.85 -2.22
C ASP A 72 17.71 -14.86 -2.06
N GLU A 73 17.07 -13.68 -2.05
CA GLU A 73 15.66 -13.56 -1.77
C GLU A 73 14.86 -12.93 -2.91
N LYS A 74 15.41 -12.91 -4.12
CA LYS A 74 14.73 -12.28 -5.26
C LYS A 74 13.33 -12.84 -5.51
N ASP A 75 13.18 -14.15 -5.46
CA ASP A 75 11.87 -14.79 -5.71
C ASP A 75 10.88 -14.45 -4.61
N ALA A 76 11.34 -14.43 -3.36
CA ALA A 76 10.50 -14.07 -2.22
C ALA A 76 10.07 -12.61 -2.28
N LEU A 77 10.96 -11.72 -2.69
CA LEU A 77 10.64 -10.29 -2.84
C LEU A 77 9.66 -10.06 -3.98
N ALA A 78 9.82 -10.78 -5.10
CA ALA A 78 8.89 -10.71 -6.21
C ALA A 78 7.50 -11.20 -5.79
N GLU A 79 7.43 -12.28 -5.03
CA GLU A 79 6.18 -12.80 -4.50
C GLU A 79 5.53 -11.79 -3.54
N TRP A 80 6.31 -11.20 -2.65
CA TRP A 80 5.81 -10.16 -1.74
C TRP A 80 5.22 -8.99 -2.52
N CYS A 81 5.90 -8.56 -3.57
CA CYS A 81 5.41 -7.49 -4.44
C CYS A 81 4.08 -7.87 -5.09
N MET A 82 3.96 -9.07 -5.63
CA MET A 82 2.73 -9.52 -6.25
C MET A 82 1.58 -9.65 -5.26
N GLN A 83 1.87 -10.06 -4.03
CA GLN A 83 0.88 -10.05 -2.96
C GLN A 83 0.41 -8.62 -2.66
N GLY A 84 1.34 -7.67 -2.68
CA GLY A 84 0.99 -6.24 -2.52
C GLY A 84 0.07 -5.75 -3.62
N VAL A 85 0.31 -6.18 -4.86
CA VAL A 85 -0.58 -5.86 -5.99
C VAL A 85 -1.98 -6.42 -5.75
N GLU A 86 -2.09 -7.68 -5.33
CA GLU A 86 -3.40 -8.28 -5.07
C GLU A 86 -4.12 -7.61 -3.90
N LEU A 87 -3.40 -7.28 -2.83
CA LEU A 87 -3.97 -6.56 -1.70
C LEU A 87 -4.42 -5.16 -2.13
N SER A 88 -3.63 -4.51 -2.98
CA SER A 88 -3.97 -3.18 -3.49
C SER A 88 -5.25 -3.20 -4.30
N LYS A 89 -5.49 -4.24 -5.08
CA LYS A 89 -6.77 -4.40 -5.81
C LYS A 89 -7.96 -4.44 -4.84
N GLN A 90 -7.82 -5.19 -3.76
CA GLN A 90 -8.86 -5.28 -2.75
C GLN A 90 -9.09 -3.94 -2.05
N ILE A 91 -8.00 -3.27 -1.69
CA ILE A 91 -8.08 -1.95 -1.05
C ILE A 91 -8.75 -0.95 -1.99
N LYS A 92 -8.33 -0.92 -3.25
CA LYS A 92 -8.91 0.00 -4.25
C LYS A 92 -10.41 -0.18 -4.37
N SER A 93 -10.89 -1.43 -4.27
CA SER A 93 -12.34 -1.70 -4.36
C SER A 93 -13.13 -1.08 -3.20
N LEU A 94 -12.48 -0.77 -2.09
CA LEU A 94 -13.13 -0.13 -0.94
C LEU A 94 -13.07 1.40 -1.01
N LEU A 95 -12.25 1.95 -1.90
CA LEU A 95 -12.08 3.40 -2.02
C LEU A 95 -13.18 3.99 -2.90
N PRO A 96 -13.60 5.24 -2.64
CA PRO A 96 -14.47 5.95 -3.58
C PRO A 96 -13.82 6.05 -4.97
N SER A 97 -14.65 6.16 -6.00
CA SER A 97 -14.18 6.14 -7.39
C SER A 97 -13.26 7.29 -7.76
N ASP A 98 -13.28 8.38 -7.00
CA ASP A 98 -12.39 9.53 -7.21
C ASP A 98 -11.06 9.42 -6.49
N PHE A 99 -10.78 8.29 -5.86
CA PHE A 99 -9.49 8.01 -5.24
C PHE A 99 -8.70 6.98 -6.03
N ASP A 100 -7.48 7.32 -6.37
CA ASP A 100 -6.51 6.38 -6.94
C ASP A 100 -5.62 5.85 -5.83
N LEU A 101 -5.14 4.62 -5.99
CA LEU A 101 -4.19 4.02 -5.07
C LEU A 101 -2.88 3.78 -5.80
N LEU A 102 -1.79 4.33 -5.26
CA LEU A 102 -0.44 4.06 -5.76
C LEU A 102 0.23 3.08 -4.81
N PHE A 103 0.58 1.91 -5.30
CA PHE A 103 1.37 0.95 -4.54
C PHE A 103 2.84 1.13 -4.88
N VAL A 104 3.65 1.44 -3.87
CA VAL A 104 5.10 1.52 -4.01
C VAL A 104 5.71 0.27 -3.40
N SER A 105 6.27 -0.59 -4.23
CA SER A 105 6.97 -1.79 -3.78
C SER A 105 8.41 -1.41 -3.45
N ILE A 106 8.64 -0.97 -2.22
CA ILE A 106 9.93 -0.40 -1.84
C ILE A 106 11.06 -1.44 -1.89
N LEU A 107 10.74 -2.72 -1.69
CA LEU A 107 11.75 -3.78 -1.71
C LEU A 107 12.20 -4.13 -3.13
N THR A 108 11.36 -3.87 -4.13
CA THR A 108 11.67 -4.18 -5.54
C THR A 108 11.86 -2.93 -6.39
N GLY A 109 11.43 -1.78 -5.91
CA GLY A 109 11.50 -0.52 -6.64
C GLY A 109 10.40 -0.32 -7.67
N GLU A 110 9.41 -1.22 -7.71
CA GLU A 110 8.32 -1.13 -8.66
C GLU A 110 7.17 -0.28 -8.12
N LYS A 111 6.43 0.36 -9.03
CA LYS A 111 5.26 1.16 -8.67
C LYS A 111 4.09 0.79 -9.57
N TYR A 112 2.91 0.68 -8.96
CA TYR A 112 1.68 0.33 -9.66
C TYR A 112 0.59 1.32 -9.30
N LEU A 113 -0.05 1.88 -10.31
CA LEU A 113 -1.17 2.81 -10.11
C LEU A 113 -2.49 2.07 -10.32
N PHE A 114 -3.36 2.14 -9.33
CA PHE A 114 -4.71 1.57 -9.37
C PHE A 114 -5.71 2.70 -9.48
N SER A 115 -6.31 2.82 -10.65
CA SER A 115 -7.38 3.77 -10.90
C SER A 115 -8.67 2.99 -11.16
N ASN A 116 -9.50 3.42 -12.10
CA ASN A 116 -10.77 2.74 -12.39
C ASN A 116 -10.61 1.74 -13.53
N GLY A 117 -9.71 0.79 -13.38
CA GLY A 117 -9.44 -0.22 -14.41
C GLY A 117 -8.31 -1.12 -13.95
N GLU A 118 -7.66 -1.77 -14.91
CA GLU A 118 -6.53 -2.63 -14.61
C GLU A 118 -5.37 -1.83 -14.05
N PRO A 119 -4.60 -2.41 -13.11
CA PRO A 119 -3.43 -1.73 -12.57
C PRO A 119 -2.42 -1.38 -13.67
N LEU A 120 -1.81 -0.21 -13.54
CA LEU A 120 -0.79 0.25 -14.47
C LEU A 120 0.55 0.28 -13.76
N LYS A 121 1.50 -0.51 -14.24
CA LYS A 121 2.86 -0.49 -13.75
C LYS A 121 3.56 0.74 -14.33
N ILE A 122 4.06 1.62 -13.47
CA ILE A 122 4.66 2.89 -13.90
C ILE A 122 6.16 2.98 -13.63
N THR A 123 6.73 1.98 -12.98
CA THR A 123 8.19 1.90 -12.79
C THR A 123 8.64 0.47 -12.61
#